data_55d5c896275c48b941ca831646a73aa5
#
_entry.id   55d5c896275c48b941ca831646a73aa5
#
_cell.length_a   1.000
_cell.length_b   1.000
_cell.length_c   1.000
_cell.angle_alpha   90.00
_cell.angle_beta   90.00
_cell.angle_gamma   90.00
#
_symmetry.space_group_name_H-M   'P 1'
#
loop_
_entity.id
_entity.type
_entity.pdbx_description
1 polymer ?
#
loop_
_entity_poly.entity_id
_entity_poly.type
_entity_poly.pdbx_seq_one_letter_code
_entity_poly.pdbx_strand_id
1 'polypeptide(L)'
;MNVEDFVRERIKWLGHASFRIDGAKETVYIDPWKLKDPAPADIICITHSHFDHLSPEDVALIRKDSTVIVGPPDCKADFGKSFREISPGGSLKIDDVEIEAVHSYNTNKDFHPKSNNWVGFIITLDGFRIYHSGDSDLIPEMSQVRADVALLPVGGTYTMTINEAVQAAKAINAKVTVPMHCGDIVGDLKDRETFKRESGNTVIILNPTKGA
;
A
#
# COMPACT_ATOMS: atom_id res chain seq x y z
N MET A 1 -13.14 14.96 10.66
CA MET A 1 -12.30 13.84 11.12
C MET A 1 -10.85 14.27 10.99
N ASN A 2 -10.00 14.08 11.99
CA ASN A 2 -8.55 14.29 11.86
C ASN A 2 -7.86 13.06 11.25
N VAL A 3 -6.57 13.17 10.92
CA VAL A 3 -5.83 12.08 10.23
C VAL A 3 -5.69 10.83 11.09
N GLU A 4 -5.46 10.97 12.40
CA GLU A 4 -5.31 9.81 13.29
C GLU A 4 -6.63 9.04 13.44
N ASP A 5 -7.76 9.74 13.55
CA ASP A 5 -9.08 9.12 13.59
C ASP A 5 -9.38 8.42 12.26
N PHE A 6 -9.05 9.06 11.13
CA PHE A 6 -9.20 8.44 9.81
C PHE A 6 -8.41 7.13 9.70
N VAL A 7 -7.15 7.12 10.14
CA VAL A 7 -6.34 5.90 10.13
C VAL A 7 -6.95 4.80 11.00
N ARG A 8 -7.39 5.12 12.21
CA ARG A 8 -7.92 4.13 13.15
C ARG A 8 -9.30 3.56 12.75
N GLU A 9 -10.14 4.39 12.15
CA GLU A 9 -11.52 4.03 11.84
C GLU A 9 -11.69 3.50 10.41
N ARG A 10 -10.88 3.99 9.45
CA ARG A 10 -11.08 3.77 8.02
C ARG A 10 -10.01 2.92 7.36
N ILE A 11 -8.80 2.85 7.90
CA ILE A 11 -7.72 2.03 7.33
C ILE A 11 -7.64 0.73 8.12
N LYS A 12 -7.77 -0.39 7.42
CA LYS A 12 -7.63 -1.75 7.97
C LYS A 12 -6.40 -2.39 7.37
N TRP A 13 -5.47 -2.80 8.22
CA TRP A 13 -4.38 -3.64 7.81
C TRP A 13 -4.85 -5.09 7.77
N LEU A 14 -4.74 -5.74 6.61
CA LEU A 14 -5.21 -7.10 6.40
C LEU A 14 -4.10 -8.14 6.59
N GLY A 15 -2.87 -7.68 6.85
CA GLY A 15 -1.64 -8.45 6.94
C GLY A 15 -0.69 -8.11 5.80
N HIS A 16 0.59 -8.40 5.98
CA HIS A 16 1.66 -8.16 5.00
C HIS A 16 1.62 -6.73 4.42
N ALA A 17 1.44 -6.58 3.10
CA ALA A 17 1.25 -5.29 2.43
C ALA A 17 -0.22 -4.99 2.10
N SER A 18 -1.15 -5.85 2.55
CA SER A 18 -2.55 -5.78 2.19
C SER A 18 -3.31 -4.79 3.07
N PHE A 19 -4.05 -3.88 2.43
CA PHE A 19 -4.88 -2.89 3.13
C PHE A 19 -6.27 -2.78 2.52
N ARG A 20 -7.24 -2.42 3.36
CA ARG A 20 -8.55 -1.92 2.97
C ARG A 20 -8.75 -0.54 3.54
N ILE A 21 -9.24 0.38 2.73
CA ILE A 21 -9.58 1.75 3.11
C ILE A 21 -11.06 1.96 2.85
N ASP A 22 -11.81 2.18 3.93
CA ASP A 22 -13.26 2.40 3.87
C ASP A 22 -13.54 3.91 3.79
N GLY A 23 -13.78 4.42 2.60
CA GLY A 23 -14.25 5.79 2.38
C GLY A 23 -15.73 5.98 2.72
N ALA A 24 -16.24 7.18 2.56
CA ALA A 24 -17.64 7.49 2.76
C ALA A 24 -18.58 6.79 1.75
N LYS A 25 -18.07 6.56 0.54
CA LYS A 25 -18.81 5.91 -0.55
C LYS A 25 -18.08 4.71 -1.13
N GLU A 26 -16.76 4.81 -1.32
CA GLU A 26 -15.93 3.84 -2.02
C GLU A 26 -15.09 3.03 -1.03
N THR A 27 -14.97 1.72 -1.29
CA THR A 27 -14.04 0.82 -0.61
C THR A 27 -12.86 0.52 -1.53
N VAL A 28 -11.66 0.88 -1.08
CA VAL A 28 -10.41 0.67 -1.83
C VAL A 28 -9.59 -0.41 -1.15
N TYR A 29 -9.13 -1.39 -1.93
CA TYR A 29 -8.13 -2.36 -1.50
C TYR A 29 -6.79 -2.07 -2.17
N ILE A 30 -5.70 -2.34 -1.43
CA ILE A 30 -4.34 -2.33 -1.94
C ILE A 30 -3.75 -3.71 -1.66
N ASP A 31 -3.22 -4.36 -2.70
CA ASP A 31 -2.54 -5.66 -2.65
C ASP A 31 -3.33 -6.72 -1.84
N PRO A 32 -4.58 -7.04 -2.22
CA PRO A 32 -5.42 -7.99 -1.48
C PRO A 32 -4.80 -9.38 -1.50
N TRP A 33 -4.42 -9.90 -0.31
CA TRP A 33 -3.77 -11.21 -0.14
C TRP A 33 -4.18 -11.86 1.17
N LYS A 34 -4.48 -13.17 1.12
CA LYS A 34 -4.94 -13.99 2.26
C LYS A 34 -6.15 -13.41 3.00
N LEU A 35 -7.13 -12.91 2.25
CA LEU A 35 -8.34 -12.30 2.83
C LEU A 35 -9.20 -13.34 3.56
N LYS A 36 -9.64 -13.01 4.77
CA LYS A 36 -10.46 -13.92 5.60
C LYS A 36 -11.89 -13.47 5.84
N ASP A 37 -12.16 -12.18 5.82
CA ASP A 37 -13.50 -11.62 5.94
C ASP A 37 -13.65 -10.46 4.94
N PRO A 38 -13.70 -10.80 3.63
CA PRO A 38 -13.68 -9.80 2.58
C PRO A 38 -15.01 -9.07 2.46
N ALA A 39 -14.95 -7.75 2.26
CA ALA A 39 -16.07 -6.94 1.80
C ALA A 39 -15.90 -6.61 0.31
N PRO A 40 -17.00 -6.36 -0.44
CA PRO A 40 -16.88 -5.96 -1.84
C PRO A 40 -16.06 -4.68 -2.03
N ALA A 41 -15.21 -4.67 -3.06
CA ALA A 41 -14.36 -3.55 -3.43
C ALA A 41 -14.98 -2.71 -4.55
N ASP A 42 -14.82 -1.39 -4.47
CA ASP A 42 -15.06 -0.48 -5.60
C ASP A 42 -13.79 -0.36 -6.45
N ILE A 43 -12.65 -0.26 -5.78
CA ILE A 43 -11.34 -0.12 -6.43
C ILE A 43 -10.36 -1.11 -5.79
N ILE A 44 -9.53 -1.75 -6.63
CA ILE A 44 -8.42 -2.61 -6.21
C ILE A 44 -7.15 -2.06 -6.86
N CYS A 45 -6.17 -1.67 -6.05
CA CYS A 45 -4.85 -1.23 -6.49
C CYS A 45 -3.85 -2.37 -6.26
N ILE A 46 -3.09 -2.73 -7.30
CA ILE A 46 -2.06 -3.77 -7.24
C ILE A 46 -0.72 -3.11 -7.54
N THR A 47 0.22 -3.18 -6.60
CA THR A 47 1.51 -2.48 -6.72
C THR A 47 2.45 -3.17 -7.69
N HIS A 48 2.44 -4.51 -7.72
CA HIS A 48 3.30 -5.32 -8.58
C HIS A 48 2.82 -6.78 -8.66
N SER A 49 3.47 -7.58 -9.51
CA SER A 49 3.00 -8.92 -9.89
C SER A 49 3.47 -10.07 -8.99
N HIS A 50 4.15 -9.82 -7.87
CA HIS A 50 4.49 -10.90 -6.94
C HIS A 50 3.23 -11.50 -6.30
N PHE A 51 3.27 -12.81 -5.99
CA PHE A 51 2.12 -13.61 -5.54
C PHE A 51 1.47 -13.12 -4.24
N ASP A 52 2.22 -12.43 -3.40
CA ASP A 52 1.81 -11.87 -2.11
C ASP A 52 1.23 -10.44 -2.21
N HIS A 53 1.13 -9.92 -3.45
CA HIS A 53 0.52 -8.64 -3.80
C HIS A 53 -0.56 -8.81 -4.88
N LEU A 54 -0.34 -9.71 -5.84
CA LEU A 54 -1.30 -10.08 -6.88
C LEU A 54 -1.83 -11.49 -6.62
N SER A 55 -2.95 -11.61 -5.93
CA SER A 55 -3.69 -12.86 -5.71
C SER A 55 -5.01 -12.82 -6.48
N PRO A 56 -5.11 -13.47 -7.66
CA PRO A 56 -6.36 -13.53 -8.41
C PRO A 56 -7.52 -14.14 -7.61
N GLU A 57 -7.23 -15.09 -6.73
CA GLU A 57 -8.21 -15.72 -5.86
C GLU A 57 -8.81 -14.72 -4.87
N ASP A 58 -7.97 -13.91 -4.20
CA ASP A 58 -8.44 -12.90 -3.26
C ASP A 58 -9.17 -11.77 -3.98
N VAL A 59 -8.68 -11.36 -5.16
CA VAL A 59 -9.38 -10.39 -6.01
C VAL A 59 -10.77 -10.89 -6.38
N ALA A 60 -10.93 -12.16 -6.71
CA ALA A 60 -12.23 -12.75 -7.05
C ALA A 60 -13.23 -12.72 -5.88
N LEU A 61 -12.76 -12.80 -4.63
CA LEU A 61 -13.61 -12.73 -3.43
C LEU A 61 -14.25 -11.35 -3.21
N ILE A 62 -13.58 -10.29 -3.63
CA ILE A 62 -14.00 -8.90 -3.36
C ILE A 62 -14.50 -8.16 -4.60
N ARG A 63 -14.25 -8.70 -5.80
CA ARG A 63 -14.61 -8.07 -7.06
C ARG A 63 -16.11 -8.10 -7.30
N LYS A 64 -16.66 -6.95 -7.70
CA LYS A 64 -18.00 -6.77 -8.29
C LYS A 64 -17.86 -6.52 -9.80
N ASP A 65 -18.97 -6.56 -10.54
CA ASP A 65 -18.99 -6.21 -11.97
C ASP A 65 -18.51 -4.78 -12.23
N SER A 66 -18.77 -3.87 -11.27
CA SER A 66 -18.36 -2.46 -11.33
C SER A 66 -16.96 -2.18 -10.79
N THR A 67 -16.29 -3.16 -10.18
CA THR A 67 -14.96 -2.96 -9.60
C THR A 67 -13.92 -2.59 -10.65
N VAL A 68 -13.17 -1.54 -10.41
CA VAL A 68 -12.01 -1.15 -11.21
C VAL A 68 -10.74 -1.65 -10.55
N ILE A 69 -9.88 -2.33 -11.33
CA ILE A 69 -8.59 -2.85 -10.86
C ILE A 69 -7.50 -2.02 -11.52
N VAL A 70 -6.57 -1.49 -10.73
CA VAL A 70 -5.49 -0.61 -11.20
C VAL A 70 -4.13 -1.23 -10.86
N GLY A 71 -3.23 -1.26 -11.81
CA GLY A 71 -1.87 -1.80 -11.57
C GLY A 71 -0.95 -1.66 -12.78
N PRO A 72 0.35 -2.01 -12.63
CA PRO A 72 1.29 -2.10 -13.73
C PRO A 72 0.85 -3.11 -14.80
N PRO A 73 1.39 -3.01 -16.04
CA PRO A 73 0.96 -3.87 -17.17
C PRO A 73 1.05 -5.37 -16.90
N ASP A 74 2.06 -5.81 -16.14
CA ASP A 74 2.30 -7.21 -15.80
C ASP A 74 1.33 -7.75 -14.74
N CYS A 75 0.56 -6.87 -14.10
CA CYS A 75 -0.51 -7.24 -13.16
C CYS A 75 -1.87 -7.50 -13.83
N LYS A 76 -1.97 -7.41 -15.16
CA LYS A 76 -3.23 -7.46 -15.88
C LYS A 76 -4.02 -8.74 -15.65
N ALA A 77 -3.35 -9.90 -15.48
CA ALA A 77 -3.99 -11.21 -15.32
C ALA A 77 -5.24 -11.36 -16.22
N ASP A 78 -6.25 -12.13 -15.82
CA ASP A 78 -7.51 -12.30 -16.53
C ASP A 78 -8.62 -11.31 -16.07
N PHE A 79 -8.23 -10.10 -15.69
CA PHE A 79 -9.19 -9.09 -15.19
C PHE A 79 -10.01 -8.40 -16.29
N GLY A 80 -9.60 -8.57 -17.56
CA GLY A 80 -10.36 -8.08 -18.71
C GLY A 80 -10.57 -6.56 -18.69
N LYS A 81 -11.82 -6.15 -18.92
CA LYS A 81 -12.20 -4.72 -19.00
C LYS A 81 -12.18 -3.98 -17.66
N SER A 82 -12.12 -4.68 -16.56
CA SER A 82 -12.03 -4.05 -15.23
C SER A 82 -10.63 -3.50 -14.95
N PHE A 83 -9.61 -3.97 -15.66
CA PHE A 83 -8.24 -3.54 -15.45
C PHE A 83 -7.94 -2.19 -16.12
N ARG A 84 -7.28 -1.32 -15.37
CA ARG A 84 -6.71 -0.06 -15.83
C ARG A 84 -5.21 -0.09 -15.57
N GLU A 85 -4.46 -0.04 -16.65
CA GLU A 85 -3.01 0.00 -16.60
C GLU A 85 -2.52 1.36 -16.12
N ILE A 86 -1.52 1.36 -15.24
CA ILE A 86 -0.86 2.57 -14.75
C ILE A 86 0.65 2.32 -14.63
N SER A 87 1.43 3.36 -14.80
CA SER A 87 2.90 3.33 -14.65
C SER A 87 3.36 4.50 -13.78
N PRO A 88 4.58 4.49 -13.25
CA PRO A 88 5.08 5.60 -12.44
C PRO A 88 4.93 6.96 -13.14
N GLY A 89 4.40 7.94 -12.43
CA GLY A 89 4.03 9.27 -12.94
C GLY A 89 2.63 9.35 -13.55
N GLY A 90 1.92 8.22 -13.70
CA GLY A 90 0.54 8.19 -14.16
C GLY A 90 -0.45 8.54 -13.06
N SER A 91 -1.65 8.95 -13.45
CA SER A 91 -2.76 9.21 -12.55
C SER A 91 -4.09 8.81 -13.18
N LEU A 92 -5.03 8.39 -12.33
CA LEU A 92 -6.40 8.05 -12.69
C LEU A 92 -7.36 8.67 -11.71
N LYS A 93 -8.55 9.03 -12.19
CA LYS A 93 -9.68 9.38 -11.34
C LYS A 93 -10.81 8.38 -11.58
N ILE A 94 -11.28 7.76 -10.52
CA ILE A 94 -12.37 6.80 -10.52
C ILE A 94 -13.39 7.29 -9.49
N ASP A 95 -14.55 7.73 -9.98
CA ASP A 95 -15.56 8.41 -9.17
C ASP A 95 -14.95 9.58 -8.37
N ASP A 96 -15.03 9.55 -7.03
CA ASP A 96 -14.46 10.59 -6.16
C ASP A 96 -13.02 10.27 -5.69
N VAL A 97 -12.43 9.14 -6.13
CA VAL A 97 -11.09 8.69 -5.75
C VAL A 97 -10.05 9.09 -6.80
N GLU A 98 -8.98 9.76 -6.37
CA GLU A 98 -7.82 10.03 -7.22
C GLU A 98 -6.67 9.08 -6.86
N ILE A 99 -6.04 8.50 -7.88
CA ILE A 99 -4.96 7.52 -7.74
C ILE A 99 -3.76 8.03 -8.54
N GLU A 100 -2.65 8.24 -7.87
CA GLU A 100 -1.37 8.59 -8.48
C GLU A 100 -0.41 7.40 -8.31
N ALA A 101 0.28 7.00 -9.37
CA ALA A 101 1.32 5.98 -9.32
C ALA A 101 2.70 6.64 -9.20
N VAL A 102 3.48 6.20 -8.25
CA VAL A 102 4.86 6.65 -8.04
C VAL A 102 5.83 5.48 -8.15
N HIS A 103 7.11 5.73 -8.32
CA HIS A 103 8.11 4.67 -8.36
C HIS A 103 8.16 3.84 -7.08
N SER A 104 8.33 2.53 -7.23
CA SER A 104 8.61 1.58 -6.16
C SER A 104 9.65 0.58 -6.66
N TYR A 105 10.84 0.54 -6.04
CA TYR A 105 11.92 -0.34 -6.47
C TYR A 105 12.99 -0.54 -5.39
N ASN A 106 13.84 -1.56 -5.59
CA ASN A 106 15.02 -1.79 -4.76
C ASN A 106 16.24 -1.03 -5.29
N THR A 107 17.08 -0.53 -4.38
CA THR A 107 18.34 0.15 -4.67
C THR A 107 19.56 -0.74 -4.50
N ASN A 108 19.47 -1.76 -3.65
CA ASN A 108 20.58 -2.64 -3.28
C ASN A 108 20.19 -4.12 -3.21
N LYS A 109 19.05 -4.50 -3.81
CA LYS A 109 18.50 -5.85 -3.90
C LYS A 109 17.95 -6.08 -5.31
N ASP A 110 17.83 -7.34 -5.72
CA ASP A 110 17.42 -7.70 -7.09
C ASP A 110 15.93 -8.10 -7.20
N PHE A 111 15.17 -8.03 -6.09
CA PHE A 111 13.77 -8.50 -6.07
C PHE A 111 12.81 -7.56 -6.80
N HIS A 112 13.04 -6.25 -6.73
CA HIS A 112 12.17 -5.21 -7.29
C HIS A 112 12.99 -4.24 -8.17
N PRO A 113 13.47 -4.69 -9.34
CA PRO A 113 14.28 -3.84 -10.20
C PRO A 113 13.47 -2.65 -10.76
N LYS A 114 14.08 -1.47 -10.82
CA LYS A 114 13.45 -0.24 -11.33
C LYS A 114 12.89 -0.40 -12.76
N SER A 115 13.50 -1.27 -13.57
CA SER A 115 13.08 -1.57 -14.95
C SER A 115 11.68 -2.19 -15.06
N ASN A 116 11.15 -2.80 -14.00
CA ASN A 116 9.81 -3.38 -14.01
C ASN A 116 8.70 -2.31 -13.99
N ASN A 117 9.04 -1.05 -13.70
CA ASN A 117 8.08 0.04 -13.56
C ASN A 117 6.94 -0.25 -12.57
N TRP A 118 7.21 -1.02 -11.53
CA TRP A 118 6.30 -1.27 -10.44
C TRP A 118 6.05 -0.02 -9.62
N VAL A 119 4.93 0.04 -8.92
CA VAL A 119 4.42 1.28 -8.36
C VAL A 119 4.14 1.20 -6.87
N GLY A 120 4.34 2.33 -6.20
CA GLY A 120 3.58 2.71 -5.03
C GLY A 120 2.38 3.56 -5.46
N PHE A 121 1.40 3.70 -4.60
CA PHE A 121 0.21 4.50 -4.87
C PHE A 121 0.08 5.66 -3.89
N ILE A 122 -0.37 6.82 -4.39
CA ILE A 122 -0.94 7.88 -3.56
C ILE A 122 -2.44 7.92 -3.90
N ILE A 123 -3.27 7.54 -2.93
CA ILE A 123 -4.72 7.50 -3.07
C ILE A 123 -5.31 8.67 -2.32
N THR A 124 -6.06 9.53 -3.02
CA THR A 124 -6.84 10.60 -2.40
C THR A 124 -8.29 10.13 -2.25
N LEU A 125 -8.72 9.99 -1.00
CA LEU A 125 -10.04 9.50 -0.60
C LEU A 125 -10.56 10.35 0.56
N ASP A 126 -11.78 10.85 0.47
CA ASP A 126 -12.42 11.72 1.49
C ASP A 126 -11.56 12.92 1.93
N GLY A 127 -10.72 13.44 1.03
CA GLY A 127 -9.82 14.55 1.30
C GLY A 127 -8.51 14.18 2.00
N PHE A 128 -8.26 12.91 2.26
CA PHE A 128 -7.00 12.39 2.79
C PHE A 128 -6.15 11.78 1.68
N ARG A 129 -4.84 12.04 1.72
CA ARG A 129 -3.85 11.46 0.81
C ARG A 129 -3.10 10.34 1.51
N ILE A 130 -3.25 9.11 1.01
CA ILE A 130 -2.67 7.91 1.58
C ILE A 130 -1.60 7.39 0.61
N TYR A 131 -0.35 7.34 1.04
CA TYR A 131 0.75 6.76 0.30
C TYR A 131 1.00 5.33 0.75
N HIS A 132 0.97 4.39 -0.19
CA HIS A 132 1.42 3.01 -0.02
C HIS A 132 2.66 2.83 -0.90
N SER A 133 3.80 2.52 -0.29
CA SER A 133 5.06 2.50 -1.04
C SER A 133 5.22 1.30 -1.97
N GLY A 134 4.36 0.27 -1.85
CA GLY A 134 4.66 -1.04 -2.41
C GLY A 134 5.94 -1.61 -1.78
N ASP A 135 6.56 -2.54 -2.46
CA ASP A 135 7.81 -3.18 -2.02
C ASP A 135 9.03 -2.37 -2.48
N SER A 136 9.24 -1.24 -1.82
CA SER A 136 10.33 -0.30 -2.13
C SER A 136 11.41 -0.32 -1.06
N ASP A 137 12.63 -0.04 -1.50
CA ASP A 137 13.68 0.48 -0.62
C ASP A 137 13.48 1.99 -0.41
N LEU A 138 14.33 2.61 0.41
CA LEU A 138 14.44 4.06 0.50
C LEU A 138 14.96 4.61 -0.84
N ILE A 139 14.09 5.28 -1.59
CA ILE A 139 14.41 5.86 -2.90
C ILE A 139 14.33 7.39 -2.85
N PRO A 140 15.11 8.10 -3.68
CA PRO A 140 15.12 9.58 -3.66
C PRO A 140 13.77 10.22 -3.91
N GLU A 141 12.94 9.59 -4.74
CA GLU A 141 11.60 10.06 -5.11
C GLU A 141 10.65 10.18 -3.91
N MET A 142 10.90 9.47 -2.80
CA MET A 142 10.08 9.55 -1.59
C MET A 142 10.06 10.96 -0.98
N SER A 143 11.13 11.75 -1.18
CA SER A 143 11.17 13.16 -0.72
C SER A 143 10.17 14.07 -1.44
N GLN A 144 9.65 13.64 -2.59
CA GLN A 144 8.65 14.37 -3.39
C GLN A 144 7.22 13.95 -3.07
N VAL A 145 7.04 12.84 -2.36
CA VAL A 145 5.72 12.36 -1.93
C VAL A 145 5.06 13.38 -1.00
N ARG A 146 3.79 13.65 -1.24
CA ARG A 146 2.95 14.50 -0.39
C ARG A 146 1.74 13.68 0.05
N ALA A 147 1.74 13.24 1.30
CA ALA A 147 0.69 12.41 1.85
C ALA A 147 0.38 12.79 3.30
N ASP A 148 -0.85 12.55 3.73
CA ASP A 148 -1.27 12.65 5.13
C ASP A 148 -0.90 11.38 5.91
N VAL A 149 -1.00 10.23 5.23
CA VAL A 149 -0.68 8.91 5.77
C VAL A 149 0.35 8.22 4.87
N ALA A 150 1.39 7.60 5.47
CA ALA A 150 2.36 6.79 4.76
C ALA A 150 2.35 5.34 5.29
N LEU A 151 2.11 4.37 4.41
CA LEU A 151 2.17 2.93 4.68
C LEU A 151 3.53 2.43 4.18
N LEU A 152 4.44 2.06 5.11
CA LEU A 152 5.85 1.78 4.80
C LEU A 152 6.26 0.38 5.28
N PRO A 153 6.97 -0.40 4.44
CA PRO A 153 7.48 -1.70 4.82
C PRO A 153 8.64 -1.56 5.83
N VAL A 154 8.70 -2.50 6.77
CA VAL A 154 9.75 -2.56 7.81
C VAL A 154 10.42 -3.94 7.92
N GLY A 155 10.07 -4.87 7.03
CA GLY A 155 10.51 -6.26 7.09
C GLY A 155 11.97 -6.54 6.69
N GLY A 156 12.63 -5.63 5.99
CA GLY A 156 14.08 -5.59 5.76
C GLY A 156 14.63 -6.48 4.65
N THR A 157 14.17 -7.68 4.45
CA THR A 157 14.81 -8.62 3.50
C THR A 157 14.57 -8.24 2.05
N TYR A 158 13.35 -7.96 1.67
CA TYR A 158 12.94 -7.65 0.29
C TYR A 158 12.69 -6.16 0.08
N THR A 159 12.53 -5.43 1.18
CA THR A 159 12.11 -4.03 1.24
C THR A 159 13.01 -3.25 2.20
N MET A 160 12.58 -2.06 2.62
CA MET A 160 13.30 -1.23 3.59
C MET A 160 13.58 -1.99 4.90
N THR A 161 14.80 -1.86 5.40
CA THR A 161 15.11 -2.11 6.81
C THR A 161 14.40 -1.09 7.69
N ILE A 162 14.32 -1.33 9.00
CA ILE A 162 13.72 -0.37 9.95
C ILE A 162 14.41 0.99 9.84
N ASN A 163 15.75 1.03 9.75
CA ASN A 163 16.51 2.27 9.60
C ASN A 163 16.17 3.03 8.31
N GLU A 164 16.02 2.34 7.19
CA GLU A 164 15.61 2.94 5.92
C GLU A 164 14.18 3.45 5.99
N ALA A 165 13.26 2.69 6.60
CA ALA A 165 11.88 3.11 6.81
C ALA A 165 11.77 4.36 7.71
N VAL A 166 12.61 4.47 8.74
CA VAL A 166 12.71 5.69 9.57
C VAL A 166 13.15 6.89 8.75
N GLN A 167 14.14 6.71 7.85
CA GLN A 167 14.59 7.78 6.96
C GLN A 167 13.52 8.13 5.92
N ALA A 168 12.83 7.13 5.36
CA ALA A 168 11.70 7.34 4.45
C ALA A 168 10.57 8.13 5.13
N ALA A 169 10.17 7.75 6.35
CA ALA A 169 9.16 8.47 7.12
C ALA A 169 9.52 9.95 7.33
N LYS A 170 10.79 10.24 7.62
CA LYS A 170 11.29 11.61 7.74
C LYS A 170 11.28 12.37 6.42
N ALA A 171 11.68 11.71 5.33
CA ALA A 171 11.71 12.32 3.99
C ALA A 171 10.32 12.65 3.46
N ILE A 172 9.36 11.76 3.66
CA ILE A 172 7.95 11.93 3.26
C ILE A 172 7.27 12.97 4.16
N ASN A 173 7.60 12.94 5.45
CA ASN A 173 7.02 13.83 6.49
C ASN A 173 5.48 13.81 6.51
N ALA A 174 4.89 12.62 6.37
CA ALA A 174 3.45 12.43 6.53
C ALA A 174 3.00 12.69 7.99
N LYS A 175 1.75 13.08 8.19
CA LYS A 175 1.18 13.32 9.52
C LYS A 175 1.12 12.05 10.37
N VAL A 176 0.88 10.91 9.71
CA VAL A 176 0.86 9.59 10.34
C VAL A 176 1.60 8.59 9.46
N THR A 177 2.39 7.72 10.07
CA THR A 177 3.02 6.59 9.39
C THR A 177 2.51 5.27 9.98
N VAL A 178 2.24 4.29 9.13
CA VAL A 178 1.79 2.94 9.49
C VAL A 178 2.82 1.94 8.97
N PRO A 179 3.48 1.16 9.83
CA PRO A 179 4.39 0.10 9.41
C PRO A 179 3.64 -1.12 8.87
N MET A 180 4.18 -1.71 7.80
CA MET A 180 3.63 -2.88 7.12
C MET A 180 4.72 -3.87 6.68
N HIS A 181 4.34 -4.92 5.93
CA HIS A 181 5.22 -5.90 5.28
C HIS A 181 6.16 -6.58 6.27
N CYS A 182 5.60 -7.09 7.37
CA CYS A 182 6.31 -7.83 8.41
C CYS A 182 5.39 -8.81 9.14
N GLY A 183 5.98 -9.86 9.70
CA GLY A 183 5.28 -10.83 10.53
C GLY A 183 4.59 -11.97 9.79
N ASP A 184 4.72 -12.08 8.46
CA ASP A 184 4.28 -13.22 7.67
C ASP A 184 5.47 -13.83 6.89
N ILE A 185 5.73 -13.39 5.66
CA ILE A 185 6.83 -13.92 4.83
C ILE A 185 8.19 -13.48 5.38
N VAL A 186 8.27 -12.28 5.92
CA VAL A 186 9.52 -11.62 6.33
C VAL A 186 9.30 -10.73 7.55
N GLY A 187 10.38 -10.48 8.30
CA GLY A 187 10.36 -9.63 9.49
C GLY A 187 9.58 -10.23 10.66
N ASP A 188 9.52 -9.48 11.76
CA ASP A 188 8.75 -9.82 12.96
C ASP A 188 7.72 -8.71 13.23
N LEU A 189 6.58 -9.04 13.82
CA LEU A 189 5.60 -8.05 14.24
C LEU A 189 6.17 -7.02 15.24
N LYS A 190 7.25 -7.37 15.95
CA LYS A 190 7.99 -6.46 16.84
C LYS A 190 8.75 -5.36 16.08
N ASP A 191 9.03 -5.54 14.80
CA ASP A 191 9.70 -4.55 13.97
C ASP A 191 8.90 -3.25 13.91
N ARG A 192 7.58 -3.35 13.96
CA ARG A 192 6.66 -2.19 14.00
C ARG A 192 6.85 -1.35 15.27
N GLU A 193 7.05 -1.99 16.42
CA GLU A 193 7.30 -1.31 17.70
C GLU A 193 8.70 -0.65 17.69
N THR A 194 9.69 -1.32 17.12
CA THR A 194 11.03 -0.76 16.96
C THR A 194 10.99 0.45 16.03
N PHE A 195 10.33 0.33 14.88
CA PHE A 195 10.12 1.46 13.96
C PHE A 195 9.42 2.64 14.65
N LYS A 196 8.35 2.38 15.41
CA LYS A 196 7.63 3.42 16.17
C LYS A 196 8.54 4.16 17.15
N ARG A 197 9.36 3.42 17.89
CA ARG A 197 10.30 4.00 18.86
C ARG A 197 11.37 4.87 18.20
N GLU A 198 11.83 4.50 17.00
CA GLU A 198 12.96 5.13 16.31
C GLU A 198 12.55 6.21 15.31
N SER A 199 11.31 6.19 14.84
CA SER A 199 10.83 7.08 13.78
C SER A 199 10.83 8.56 14.17
N GLY A 200 10.47 8.90 15.40
CA GLY A 200 10.26 10.29 15.84
C GLY A 200 9.04 10.98 15.23
N ASN A 201 8.31 10.31 14.32
CA ASN A 201 7.06 10.76 13.72
C ASN A 201 5.87 10.15 14.48
N THR A 202 4.65 10.62 14.19
CA THR A 202 3.44 9.95 14.69
C THR A 202 3.28 8.61 13.97
N VAL A 203 3.42 7.51 14.71
CA VAL A 203 3.27 6.15 14.19
C VAL A 203 2.05 5.48 14.82
N ILE A 204 1.14 5.01 13.99
CA ILE A 204 0.00 4.18 14.39
C ILE A 204 0.29 2.75 13.97
N ILE A 205 0.33 1.84 14.93
CA ILE A 205 0.41 0.41 14.68
C ILE A 205 -1.00 -0.13 14.57
N LEU A 206 -1.36 -0.60 13.39
CA LEU A 206 -2.60 -1.32 13.14
C LEU A 206 -2.37 -2.80 13.42
N ASN A 207 -3.31 -3.44 14.09
CA ASN A 207 -3.31 -4.89 14.18
C ASN A 207 -3.95 -5.47 12.92
N PRO A 208 -3.45 -6.62 12.40
CA PRO A 208 -4.12 -7.26 11.31
C PRO A 208 -5.55 -7.61 11.73
N THR A 209 -6.50 -7.42 10.82
CA THR A 209 -7.89 -7.79 11.12
C THR A 209 -7.93 -9.26 11.52
N LYS A 210 -8.65 -9.59 12.61
CA LYS A 210 -8.73 -10.97 13.11
C LYS A 210 -9.17 -11.89 11.99
N GLY A 211 -8.25 -12.78 11.62
CA GLY A 211 -8.43 -13.63 10.48
C GLY A 211 -7.38 -13.36 9.38
N ALA A 212 -6.55 -12.33 9.47
CA ALA A 212 -5.33 -12.20 8.67
C ALA A 212 -4.20 -12.98 9.32
#